data_617568e9da8a159846a6e494b475f554
#
_entry.id   617568e9da8a159846a6e494b475f554
#
_cell.length_a   1.000
_cell.length_b   1.000
_cell.length_c   1.000
_cell.angle_alpha   90.00
_cell.angle_beta   90.00
_cell.angle_gamma   90.00
#
_symmetry.space_group_name_H-M   'P 1'
#
loop_
_entity.id
_entity.type
_entity.pdbx_description
1 polymer ?
#
loop_
_entity_poly.entity_id
_entity_poly.type
_entity_poly.pdbx_seq_one_letter_code
_entity_poly.pdbx_strand_id
1 'polypeptide(L)'
;MAAHLLVIVKAHDFSWIEKYNANVPTIVLRHGGEYFKVSEYIKRYEGDGPDPDGIVLFTFPSMEAIDAFISDQDYAPYKAARLAASSGDLFGFTARG
;
A
#
# COMPACT_ATOMS: atom_id res chain seq x y z
N MET A 1 4.43 -7.26 18.11
CA MET A 1 3.22 -6.42 18.02
C MET A 1 2.88 -6.22 16.56
N ALA A 2 1.66 -6.54 16.19
CA ALA A 2 1.21 -6.36 14.83
C ALA A 2 1.22 -4.88 14.43
N ALA A 3 1.46 -4.64 13.15
CA ALA A 3 1.48 -3.30 12.59
C ALA A 3 0.62 -3.27 11.33
N HIS A 4 0.20 -2.10 10.96
CA HIS A 4 -0.61 -1.89 9.77
C HIS A 4 0.07 -0.92 8.82
N LEU A 5 -0.12 -1.15 7.52
CA LEU A 5 0.32 -0.22 6.49
C LEU A 5 -0.91 0.29 5.76
N LEU A 6 -1.17 1.58 5.91
CA LEU A 6 -2.27 2.24 5.22
C LEU A 6 -1.74 2.85 3.94
N VAL A 7 -2.37 2.52 2.82
CA VAL A 7 -1.97 2.99 1.49
C VAL A 7 -3.13 3.79 0.90
N ILE A 8 -2.86 5.02 0.51
CA ILE A 8 -3.83 5.90 -0.15
C ILE A 8 -3.22 6.29 -1.48
N VAL A 9 -3.89 5.96 -2.59
CA VAL A 9 -3.33 6.14 -3.94
C VAL A 9 -4.28 6.91 -4.84
N LYS A 10 -3.72 7.89 -5.53
CA LYS A 10 -4.36 8.57 -6.66
C LYS A 10 -3.53 8.29 -7.92
N ALA A 11 -4.05 7.49 -8.83
CA ALA A 11 -3.32 7.13 -10.05
C ALA A 11 -3.51 8.19 -11.13
N HIS A 12 -2.41 8.55 -11.80
CA HIS A 12 -2.42 9.43 -12.97
C HIS A 12 -2.40 8.59 -14.25
N ASP A 13 -1.87 7.39 -14.16
CA ASP A 13 -1.79 6.40 -15.22
C ASP A 13 -2.01 5.04 -14.57
N PHE A 14 -2.83 4.20 -15.16
CA PHE A 14 -3.20 2.90 -14.59
C PHE A 14 -2.40 1.73 -15.18
N SER A 15 -1.47 2.00 -16.10
CA SER A 15 -0.73 0.95 -16.80
C SER A 15 0.16 0.09 -15.90
N TRP A 16 0.53 0.58 -14.72
CA TRP A 16 1.41 -0.13 -13.76
C TRP A 16 0.63 -1.15 -12.90
N ILE A 17 -0.68 -1.04 -12.84
CA ILE A 17 -1.50 -1.75 -11.84
C ILE A 17 -1.51 -3.26 -12.08
N GLU A 18 -1.60 -3.69 -13.33
CA GLU A 18 -1.69 -5.13 -13.65
C GLU A 18 -0.47 -5.89 -13.14
N LYS A 19 0.73 -5.42 -13.47
CA LYS A 19 1.96 -6.06 -13.01
C LYS A 19 2.14 -5.95 -11.50
N TYR A 20 1.76 -4.82 -10.93
CA TYR A 20 1.82 -4.60 -9.49
C TYR A 20 0.95 -5.65 -8.77
N ASN A 21 -0.30 -5.78 -9.18
CA ASN A 21 -1.22 -6.73 -8.55
C ASN A 21 -0.86 -8.19 -8.81
N ALA A 22 -0.14 -8.48 -9.88
CA ALA A 22 0.30 -9.84 -10.21
C ALA A 22 1.50 -10.28 -9.37
N ASN A 23 2.32 -9.34 -8.90
CA ASN A 23 3.62 -9.66 -8.29
C ASN A 23 3.78 -9.21 -6.84
N VAL A 24 3.23 -8.07 -6.48
CA VAL A 24 3.44 -7.48 -5.15
C VAL A 24 2.79 -8.29 -4.02
N PRO A 25 1.61 -8.91 -4.17
CA PRO A 25 1.03 -9.71 -3.09
C PRO A 25 1.95 -10.82 -2.59
N THR A 26 2.69 -11.47 -3.48
CA THR A 26 3.66 -12.51 -3.10
C THR A 26 4.80 -11.92 -2.26
N ILE A 27 5.25 -10.72 -2.61
CA ILE A 27 6.32 -10.03 -1.86
C ILE A 27 5.81 -9.62 -0.48
N VAL A 28 4.59 -9.10 -0.39
CA VAL A 28 3.94 -8.76 0.88
C VAL A 28 3.87 -10.00 1.78
N LEU A 29 3.40 -11.11 1.22
CA LEU A 29 3.26 -12.38 1.96
C LEU A 29 4.62 -12.87 2.47
N ARG A 30 5.68 -12.69 1.69
CA ARG A 30 7.03 -13.11 2.06
C ARG A 30 7.52 -12.40 3.34
N HIS A 31 7.04 -11.21 3.61
CA HIS A 31 7.35 -10.45 4.82
C HIS A 31 6.31 -10.63 5.92
N GLY A 32 5.44 -11.63 5.78
CA GLY A 32 4.42 -11.93 6.77
C GLY A 32 3.21 -11.02 6.71
N GLY A 33 3.13 -10.20 5.66
CA GLY A 33 2.01 -9.29 5.48
C GLY A 33 0.83 -9.92 4.76
N GLU A 34 -0.32 -9.33 4.94
CA GLU A 34 -1.53 -9.73 4.22
C GLU A 34 -2.45 -8.53 4.03
N TYR A 35 -3.26 -8.58 2.98
CA TYR A 35 -4.28 -7.58 2.74
C TYR A 35 -5.39 -7.77 3.76
N PHE A 36 -5.61 -6.74 4.56
CA PHE A 36 -6.67 -6.77 5.56
C PHE A 36 -7.98 -6.22 4.98
N LYS A 37 -7.90 -5.04 4.36
CA LYS A 37 -9.04 -4.41 3.68
C LYS A 37 -8.57 -3.73 2.41
N VAL A 38 -9.40 -3.80 1.37
CA VAL A 38 -9.18 -3.09 0.10
C VAL A 38 -10.47 -2.33 -0.20
N SER A 39 -10.34 -1.05 -0.55
CA SER A 39 -11.51 -0.22 -0.80
C SER A 39 -12.30 -0.69 -2.02
N GLU A 40 -13.61 -0.61 -1.92
CA GLU A 40 -14.53 -0.78 -3.04
C GLU A 40 -15.20 0.56 -3.35
N TYR A 41 -15.66 1.27 -2.31
CA TYR A 41 -16.30 2.56 -2.43
C TYR A 41 -15.65 3.54 -1.46
N ILE A 42 -15.29 4.72 -1.95
CA ILE A 42 -14.61 5.75 -1.16
C ILE A 42 -15.47 7.02 -1.20
N LYS A 43 -15.70 7.60 -0.05
CA LYS A 43 -16.45 8.85 0.09
C LYS A 43 -15.66 9.80 0.98
N ARG A 44 -15.48 11.02 0.53
CA ARG A 44 -14.86 12.07 1.34
C ARG A 44 -15.89 12.62 2.31
N TYR A 45 -15.57 12.62 3.58
CA TYR A 45 -16.38 13.29 4.59
C TYR A 45 -15.81 14.66 4.93
N GLU A 46 -14.49 14.80 4.93
CA GLU A 46 -13.82 16.06 5.23
C GLU A 46 -12.49 16.12 4.49
N GLY A 47 -12.00 17.35 4.32
CA GLY A 47 -10.68 17.58 3.76
C GLY A 47 -10.70 17.97 2.30
N ASP A 48 -9.55 18.47 1.86
CA ASP A 48 -9.31 18.93 0.50
C ASP A 48 -8.31 18.00 -0.18
N GLY A 49 -8.09 18.22 -1.45
CA GLY A 49 -7.10 17.48 -2.22
C GLY A 49 -7.75 16.50 -3.18
N PRO A 50 -6.93 15.76 -3.92
CA PRO A 50 -7.46 14.82 -4.91
C PRO A 50 -8.16 13.64 -4.24
N ASP A 51 -9.24 13.17 -4.85
CA ASP A 51 -9.94 11.99 -4.37
C ASP A 51 -9.09 10.77 -4.69
N PRO A 52 -8.86 9.87 -3.72
CA PRO A 52 -8.07 8.67 -3.97
C PRO A 52 -8.83 7.68 -4.86
N ASP A 53 -8.08 6.93 -5.66
CA ASP A 53 -8.63 5.83 -6.45
C ASP A 53 -8.67 4.54 -5.66
N GLY A 54 -7.78 4.41 -4.67
CA GLY A 54 -7.71 3.21 -3.85
C GLY A 54 -7.21 3.51 -2.44
N ILE A 55 -7.78 2.80 -1.48
CA ILE A 55 -7.30 2.76 -0.10
C ILE A 55 -7.15 1.29 0.27
N VAL A 56 -5.95 0.95 0.75
CA VAL A 56 -5.63 -0.44 1.13
C VAL A 56 -5.06 -0.43 2.53
N LEU A 57 -5.50 -1.37 3.34
CA LEU A 57 -4.95 -1.58 4.68
C LEU A 57 -4.35 -2.99 4.73
N PHE A 58 -3.05 -3.04 5.00
CA PHE A 58 -2.32 -4.30 5.20
C PHE A 58 -2.09 -4.54 6.68
N THR A 59 -1.92 -5.79 7.05
CA THR A 59 -1.44 -6.18 8.38
C THR A 59 -0.11 -6.90 8.23
N PHE A 60 0.87 -6.50 9.03
CA PHE A 60 2.21 -7.11 9.10
C PHE A 60 2.49 -7.53 10.55
N PRO A 61 3.43 -8.48 10.76
CA PRO A 61 3.76 -8.91 12.13
C PRO A 61 4.38 -7.79 12.98
N SER A 62 5.06 -6.82 12.35
CA SER A 62 5.78 -5.76 13.06
C SER A 62 6.06 -4.59 12.15
N MET A 63 6.49 -3.47 12.72
CA MET A 63 6.97 -2.32 11.94
C MET A 63 8.23 -2.68 11.17
N GLU A 64 9.10 -3.50 11.76
CA GLU A 64 10.33 -3.95 11.10
C GLU A 64 10.01 -4.76 9.83
N ALA A 65 8.92 -5.53 9.86
CA ALA A 65 8.47 -6.27 8.67
C ALA A 65 8.01 -5.32 7.57
N ILE A 66 7.34 -4.23 7.93
CA ILE A 66 6.95 -3.19 6.97
C ILE A 66 8.21 -2.55 6.36
N ASP A 67 9.18 -2.19 7.21
CA ASP A 67 10.44 -1.59 6.74
C ASP A 67 11.14 -2.52 5.75
N ALA A 68 11.19 -3.82 6.07
CA ALA A 68 11.82 -4.81 5.20
C ALA A 68 11.09 -4.94 3.87
N PHE A 69 9.76 -4.91 3.88
CA PHE A 69 8.95 -4.95 2.65
C PHE A 69 9.23 -3.72 1.78
N ILE A 70 9.16 -2.52 2.36
CA ILE A 70 9.33 -1.26 1.61
C ILE A 70 10.73 -1.19 0.96
N SER A 71 11.75 -1.75 1.60
CA SER A 71 13.13 -1.72 1.11
C SER A 71 13.54 -2.99 0.35
N ASP A 72 12.63 -3.93 0.14
CA ASP A 72 12.91 -5.17 -0.60
C ASP A 72 13.27 -4.84 -2.05
N GLN A 73 14.40 -5.39 -2.52
CA GLN A 73 14.88 -5.14 -3.88
C GLN A 73 13.92 -5.68 -4.94
N ASP A 74 13.19 -6.74 -4.63
CA ASP A 74 12.22 -7.30 -5.57
C ASP A 74 10.97 -6.42 -5.68
N TYR A 75 10.66 -5.65 -4.64
CA TYR A 75 9.58 -4.68 -4.67
C TYR A 75 9.97 -3.39 -5.42
N ALA A 76 11.26 -3.06 -5.46
CA ALA A 76 11.75 -1.79 -5.97
C ALA A 76 11.21 -1.40 -7.36
N PRO A 77 11.18 -2.28 -8.38
CA PRO A 77 10.66 -1.89 -9.69
C PRO A 77 9.17 -1.59 -9.69
N TYR A 78 8.38 -2.30 -8.88
CA TYR A 78 6.94 -2.07 -8.78
C TYR A 78 6.65 -0.78 -8.01
N LYS A 79 7.41 -0.52 -6.96
CA LYS A 79 7.34 0.73 -6.21
C LYS A 79 7.69 1.92 -7.10
N ALA A 80 8.75 1.82 -7.90
CA ALA A 80 9.16 2.88 -8.82
C ALA A 80 8.08 3.18 -9.85
N ALA A 81 7.47 2.13 -10.42
CA ALA A 81 6.39 2.30 -11.39
C ALA A 81 5.18 2.99 -10.77
N ARG A 82 4.81 2.63 -9.54
CA ARG A 82 3.70 3.26 -8.82
C ARG A 82 4.02 4.73 -8.54
N LEU A 83 5.21 5.03 -8.05
CA LEU A 83 5.61 6.40 -7.73
C LEU A 83 5.65 7.30 -8.96
N ALA A 84 6.05 6.76 -10.12
CA ALA A 84 6.11 7.52 -11.37
C ALA A 84 4.73 7.87 -11.92
N ALA A 85 3.71 7.04 -11.63
CA ALA A 85 2.38 7.13 -12.25
C ALA A 85 1.27 7.47 -11.26
N SER A 86 1.59 7.73 -10.00
CA SER A 86 0.58 8.01 -8.98
C SER A 86 1.12 8.98 -7.93
N SER A 87 0.19 9.52 -7.16
CA SER A 87 0.51 10.24 -5.94
C SER A 87 -0.30 9.62 -4.80
N GLY A 88 0.09 9.89 -3.57
CA GLY A 88 -0.60 9.37 -2.40
C GLY A 88 0.35 9.22 -1.24
N ASP A 89 -0.13 8.52 -0.23
CA ASP A 89 0.58 8.40 1.03
C ASP A 89 0.56 6.97 1.53
N LEU A 90 1.64 6.58 2.19
CA LEU A 90 1.73 5.30 2.89
C LEU A 90 2.13 5.60 4.33
N PHE A 91 1.33 5.09 5.28
CA PHE A 91 1.60 5.25 6.71
C PHE A 91 1.65 3.89 7.37
N GLY A 92 2.71 3.67 8.14
CA GLY A 92 2.78 2.49 9.01
C GLY A 92 2.45 2.87 10.44
N PHE A 93 1.68 2.04 11.14
CA PHE A 93 1.33 2.31 12.52
C PHE A 93 1.06 1.02 13.29
N THR A 94 1.25 1.09 14.60
CA THR A 94 0.80 0.03 15.50
C THR A 94 -0.50 0.50 16.14
N ALA A 95 -1.46 -0.42 16.26
CA ALA A 95 -2.75 -0.08 16.81
C ALA A 95 -2.75 -0.24 18.33
N ARG A 96 -3.54 0.58 19.00
CA ARG A 96 -3.83 0.51 20.43
C ARG A 96 -5.13 -0.26 20.64
N GLY A 97 -5.14 -1.11 21.63
CA GLY A 97 -6.34 -1.88 21.97
C GLY A 97 -6.44 -3.15 21.17
#